data_bd710eb61cfcfdfca5fd101803fb28c6
#
_entry.id   bd710eb61cfcfdfca5fd101803fb28c6
#
_cell.length_a   1.000
_cell.length_b   1.000
_cell.length_c   1.000
_cell.angle_alpha   90.00
_cell.angle_beta   90.00
_cell.angle_gamma   90.00
#
_symmetry.space_group_name_H-M   'P 1'
#
loop_
_entity.id
_entity.type
_entity.pdbx_description
1 polymer ?
#
loop_
_entity_poly.entity_id
_entity_poly.type
_entity_poly.pdbx_seq_one_letter_code
_entity_poly.pdbx_strand_id
1 'polypeptide(L)'
;MDLLREIQMKLGTATILVSHDLGVVARVADRVAVMYAGKIVEIGTAEEVYYDPRHPYTWGLMRSLPAFANGKESLYTISGMPPTLINPPVGDAFACRNKYALNIDYEEMPPMFKITDTHYAATWLLDPRAPQIKSPMGGQCSE
;
A
#
# COMPACT_ATOMS: atom_id res chain seq x y z
N MET A 1 4.40 0.34 23.10
CA MET A 1 3.19 0.31 22.26
C MET A 1 1.93 0.12 23.09
N ASP A 2 1.96 -0.72 24.11
CA ASP A 2 0.82 -0.93 24.99
C ASP A 2 0.41 0.36 25.72
N LEU A 3 1.37 1.19 26.12
CA LEU A 3 1.11 2.47 26.77
C LEU A 3 0.31 3.45 25.87
N LEU A 4 0.64 3.51 24.56
CA LEU A 4 -0.09 4.39 23.65
C LEU A 4 -1.55 3.97 23.52
N ARG A 5 -1.78 2.67 23.37
CA ARG A 5 -3.13 2.08 23.28
C ARG A 5 -3.91 2.27 24.59
N GLU A 6 -3.25 2.13 25.73
CA GLU A 6 -3.84 2.38 27.04
C GLU A 6 -4.26 3.83 27.20
N ILE A 7 -3.42 4.77 26.76
CA ILE A 7 -3.72 6.22 26.78
C ILE A 7 -4.90 6.54 25.85
N GLN A 8 -4.91 5.98 24.63
CA GLN A 8 -6.03 6.14 23.70
C GLN A 8 -7.36 5.70 24.30
N MET A 9 -7.37 4.51 24.90
CA MET A 9 -8.57 3.98 25.54
C MET A 9 -9.02 4.82 26.75
N LYS A 10 -8.08 5.31 27.57
CA LYS A 10 -8.40 6.12 28.73
C LYS A 10 -8.91 7.50 28.39
N LEU A 11 -8.36 8.11 27.34
CA LEU A 11 -8.69 9.49 26.94
C LEU A 11 -9.73 9.58 25.83
N GLY A 12 -10.11 8.48 25.18
CA GLY A 12 -11.02 8.45 24.06
C GLY A 12 -10.50 9.25 22.85
N THR A 13 -9.18 9.30 22.66
CA THR A 13 -8.53 10.09 21.60
C THR A 13 -8.23 9.25 20.37
N ALA A 14 -8.40 9.82 19.16
CA ALA A 14 -7.85 9.27 17.94
C ALA A 14 -6.36 9.64 17.83
N THR A 15 -5.55 8.71 17.29
CA THR A 15 -4.11 8.92 17.09
C THR A 15 -3.75 8.71 15.64
N ILE A 16 -2.97 9.61 15.06
CA ILE A 16 -2.34 9.43 13.75
C ILE A 16 -0.87 9.10 14.00
N LEU A 17 -0.45 7.91 13.57
CA LEU A 17 0.94 7.46 13.64
C LEU A 17 1.55 7.50 12.24
N VAL A 18 2.61 8.28 12.05
CA VAL A 18 3.41 8.27 10.82
C VAL A 18 4.67 7.44 11.08
N SER A 19 4.85 6.37 10.32
CA SER A 19 5.99 5.47 10.46
C SER A 19 6.36 4.84 9.11
N HIS A 20 7.63 4.49 8.95
CA HIS A 20 8.11 3.64 7.87
C HIS A 20 8.23 2.17 8.31
N ASP A 21 8.02 1.88 9.57
CA ASP A 21 8.05 0.52 10.12
C ASP A 21 6.66 -0.11 10.06
N LEU A 22 6.46 -0.93 9.02
CA LEU A 22 5.21 -1.64 8.79
C LEU A 22 4.87 -2.64 9.90
N GLY A 23 5.88 -3.23 10.55
CA GLY A 23 5.68 -4.15 11.66
C GLY A 23 5.09 -3.46 12.90
N VAL A 24 5.51 -2.22 13.15
CA VAL A 24 4.96 -1.38 14.20
C VAL A 24 3.52 -0.97 13.86
N VAL A 25 3.27 -0.51 12.64
CA VAL A 25 1.94 -0.11 12.18
C VAL A 25 0.95 -1.27 12.28
N ALA A 26 1.33 -2.48 11.85
CA ALA A 26 0.50 -3.69 11.92
C ALA A 26 -0.02 -4.02 13.32
N ARG A 27 0.72 -3.65 14.37
CA ARG A 27 0.38 -3.99 15.77
C ARG A 27 -0.58 -3.00 16.42
N VAL A 28 -0.63 -1.75 15.92
CA VAL A 28 -1.31 -0.66 16.64
C VAL A 28 -2.39 0.04 15.83
N ALA A 29 -2.33 -0.03 14.50
CA ALA A 29 -3.25 0.69 13.66
C ALA A 29 -4.54 -0.11 13.42
N ASP A 30 -5.69 0.54 13.55
CA ASP A 30 -6.98 0.01 13.13
C ASP A 30 -7.15 0.21 11.60
N ARG A 31 -6.63 1.33 11.09
CA ARG A 31 -6.64 1.68 9.66
C ARG A 31 -5.25 2.10 9.21
N VAL A 32 -4.92 1.79 7.97
CA VAL A 32 -3.64 2.12 7.35
C VAL A 32 -3.87 2.91 6.08
N ALA A 33 -3.13 4.01 5.93
CA ALA A 33 -3.02 4.75 4.69
C ALA A 33 -1.57 4.65 4.18
N VAL A 34 -1.38 4.03 3.03
CA VAL A 34 -0.08 3.94 2.36
C VAL A 34 0.11 5.19 1.52
N MET A 35 1.24 5.87 1.72
CA MET A 35 1.59 7.08 0.99
C MET A 35 2.78 6.88 0.08
N TYR A 36 2.70 7.45 -1.12
CA TYR A 36 3.80 7.53 -2.07
C TYR A 36 3.84 8.91 -2.72
N ALA A 37 5.02 9.52 -2.79
CA ALA A 37 5.21 10.84 -3.41
C ALA A 37 4.19 11.90 -2.93
N GLY A 38 3.89 11.93 -1.61
CA GLY A 38 2.97 12.89 -1.00
C GLY A 38 1.48 12.60 -1.19
N LYS A 39 1.11 11.49 -1.83
CA LYS A 39 -0.28 11.09 -2.05
C LYS A 39 -0.61 9.76 -1.38
N ILE A 40 -1.86 9.63 -0.91
CA ILE A 40 -2.37 8.33 -0.46
C ILE A 40 -2.63 7.48 -1.70
N VAL A 41 -1.97 6.33 -1.78
CA VAL A 41 -2.12 5.37 -2.89
C VAL A 41 -3.00 4.18 -2.53
N GLU A 42 -3.12 3.88 -1.25
CA GLU A 42 -4.02 2.84 -0.75
C GLU A 42 -4.45 3.17 0.68
N ILE A 43 -5.71 2.88 1.03
CA ILE A 43 -6.24 3.07 2.38
C ILE A 43 -7.28 2.00 2.68
N GLY A 44 -7.21 1.42 3.88
CA GLY A 44 -8.14 0.40 4.33
C GLY A 44 -8.01 0.13 5.82
N THR A 45 -8.68 -0.91 6.30
CA THR A 45 -8.37 -1.49 7.62
C THR A 45 -6.95 -2.08 7.59
N ALA A 46 -6.32 -2.25 8.73
CA ALA A 46 -5.01 -2.90 8.79
C ALA A 46 -5.06 -4.30 8.14
N GLU A 47 -6.12 -5.06 8.39
CA GLU A 47 -6.33 -6.38 7.81
C GLU A 47 -6.37 -6.34 6.28
N GLU A 48 -7.17 -5.44 5.69
CA GLU A 48 -7.29 -5.30 4.24
C GLU A 48 -5.95 -4.95 3.59
N VAL A 49 -5.23 -3.97 4.14
CA VAL A 49 -3.97 -3.50 3.56
C VAL A 49 -2.84 -4.53 3.70
N TYR A 50 -2.81 -5.32 4.80
CA TYR A 50 -1.76 -6.31 5.02
C TYR A 50 -2.02 -7.65 4.31
N TYR A 51 -3.29 -8.09 4.21
CA TYR A 51 -3.62 -9.42 3.67
C TYR A 51 -4.20 -9.39 2.26
N ASP A 52 -4.80 -8.27 1.84
CA ASP A 52 -5.33 -8.10 0.48
C ASP A 52 -4.93 -6.74 -0.14
N PRO A 53 -3.63 -6.39 -0.15
CA PRO A 53 -3.18 -5.14 -0.75
C PRO A 53 -3.49 -5.10 -2.24
N ARG A 54 -3.86 -3.94 -2.75
CA ARG A 54 -4.29 -3.76 -4.15
C ARG A 54 -3.37 -2.86 -4.96
N HIS A 55 -2.63 -1.96 -4.32
CA HIS A 55 -1.70 -1.09 -5.02
C HIS A 55 -0.34 -1.78 -5.21
N PRO A 56 0.28 -1.73 -6.42
CA PRO A 56 1.59 -2.35 -6.68
C PRO A 56 2.72 -1.88 -5.76
N TYR A 57 2.68 -0.63 -5.31
CA TYR A 57 3.63 -0.12 -4.32
C TYR A 57 3.47 -0.85 -2.97
N THR A 58 2.23 -1.04 -2.51
CA THR A 58 1.95 -1.79 -1.28
C THR A 58 2.42 -3.24 -1.39
N TRP A 59 2.24 -3.89 -2.55
CA TRP A 59 2.80 -5.22 -2.79
C TRP A 59 4.31 -5.25 -2.59
N GLY A 60 5.01 -4.23 -3.12
CA GLY A 60 6.45 -4.11 -2.96
C GLY A 60 6.86 -3.93 -1.50
N LEU A 61 6.14 -3.10 -0.75
CA LEU A 61 6.39 -2.89 0.67
C LEU A 61 6.18 -4.16 1.49
N MET A 62 5.07 -4.87 1.28
CA MET A 62 4.78 -6.11 2.01
C MET A 62 5.83 -7.19 1.71
N ARG A 63 6.24 -7.36 0.45
CA ARG A 63 7.27 -8.32 0.06
C ARG A 63 8.66 -7.99 0.59
N SER A 64 8.92 -6.75 0.98
CA SER A 64 10.16 -6.35 1.63
C SER A 64 10.22 -6.71 3.11
N LEU A 65 9.09 -7.10 3.72
CA LEU A 65 9.04 -7.52 5.11
C LEU A 65 9.56 -8.96 5.28
N PRO A 66 10.41 -9.21 6.29
CA PRO A 66 10.92 -10.57 6.58
C PRO A 66 9.81 -11.60 6.83
N ALA A 67 8.68 -11.17 7.40
CA ALA A 67 7.53 -12.03 7.69
C ALA A 67 6.87 -12.61 6.41
N PHE A 68 7.00 -11.93 5.28
CA PHE A 68 6.47 -12.39 3.99
C PHE A 68 7.57 -12.99 3.08
N ALA A 69 8.82 -12.93 3.49
CA ALA A 69 9.92 -13.63 2.83
C ALA A 69 9.86 -15.11 3.20
N ASN A 70 9.41 -15.97 2.27
CA ASN A 70 9.33 -17.43 2.45
C ASN A 70 10.71 -18.10 2.56
N GLY A 71 11.64 -17.57 3.34
CA GLY A 71 12.91 -18.17 3.73
C GLY A 71 13.90 -18.53 2.60
N LYS A 72 13.55 -18.35 1.33
CA LYS A 72 14.34 -18.73 0.16
C LYS A 72 14.63 -17.64 -0.85
N GLU A 73 14.01 -16.46 -0.72
CA GLU A 73 14.24 -15.36 -1.64
C GLU A 73 14.94 -14.20 -0.94
N SER A 74 15.87 -13.56 -1.64
CA SER A 74 16.41 -12.27 -1.24
C SER A 74 15.23 -11.29 -1.05
N LEU A 75 15.27 -10.46 -0.01
CA LEU A 75 14.27 -9.43 0.26
C LEU A 75 13.96 -8.66 -1.03
N TYR A 76 12.68 -8.58 -1.36
CA TYR A 76 12.24 -7.85 -2.55
C TYR A 76 12.57 -6.37 -2.40
N THR A 77 13.23 -5.81 -3.39
CA THR A 77 13.54 -4.38 -3.44
C THR A 77 12.77 -3.72 -4.58
N ILE A 78 12.08 -2.63 -4.27
CA ILE A 78 11.42 -1.81 -5.29
C ILE A 78 12.51 -1.07 -6.07
N SER A 79 12.71 -1.43 -7.33
CA SER A 79 13.74 -0.87 -8.20
C SER A 79 13.48 0.62 -8.52
N GLY A 80 14.53 1.36 -8.84
CA GLY A 80 14.47 2.77 -9.24
C GLY A 80 14.39 3.74 -8.07
N MET A 81 14.54 5.03 -8.37
CA MET A 81 14.47 6.11 -7.39
C MET A 81 13.06 6.71 -7.33
N PRO A 82 12.60 7.17 -6.15
CA PRO A 82 11.37 7.95 -6.07
C PRO A 82 11.47 9.22 -6.95
N PRO A 83 10.35 9.69 -7.52
CA PRO A 83 10.36 10.91 -8.30
C PRO A 83 10.67 12.13 -7.42
N THR A 84 11.23 13.16 -8.02
CA THR A 84 11.37 14.46 -7.34
C THR A 84 10.01 15.13 -7.26
N LEU A 85 9.70 15.73 -6.11
CA LEU A 85 8.43 16.42 -5.89
C LEU A 85 8.44 17.87 -6.45
N ILE A 86 9.58 18.34 -6.95
CA ILE A 86 9.70 19.70 -7.53
C ILE A 86 8.97 19.79 -8.87
N ASN A 87 9.05 18.72 -9.69
CA ASN A 87 8.30 18.57 -10.94
C ASN A 87 7.68 17.17 -10.94
N PRO A 88 6.54 16.98 -10.27
CA PRO A 88 5.91 15.67 -10.18
C PRO A 88 5.46 15.22 -11.58
N PRO A 89 5.49 13.92 -11.87
CA PRO A 89 4.95 13.39 -13.11
C PRO A 89 3.45 13.72 -13.24
N VAL A 90 2.97 13.81 -14.47
CA VAL A 90 1.56 14.13 -14.78
C VAL A 90 0.65 12.96 -14.36
N GLY A 91 1.08 11.73 -14.61
CA GLY A 91 0.35 10.52 -14.27
C GLY A 91 0.64 10.00 -12.86
N ASP A 92 0.57 8.69 -12.70
CA ASP A 92 0.92 8.02 -11.45
C ASP A 92 2.41 8.19 -11.13
N ALA A 93 2.69 8.77 -9.98
CA ALA A 93 4.07 8.97 -9.51
C ALA A 93 4.85 7.64 -9.36
N PHE A 94 4.16 6.52 -9.21
CA PHE A 94 4.77 5.20 -9.10
C PHE A 94 4.99 4.52 -10.46
N ALA A 95 4.41 5.00 -11.56
CA ALA A 95 4.43 4.36 -12.88
C ALA A 95 5.82 3.87 -13.31
N CYS A 96 6.85 4.73 -13.23
CA CYS A 96 8.21 4.37 -13.63
C CYS A 96 8.85 3.24 -12.81
N ARG A 97 8.31 2.92 -11.65
CA ARG A 97 8.78 1.85 -10.75
C ARG A 97 7.81 0.66 -10.69
N ASN A 98 6.65 0.83 -11.30
CA ASN A 98 5.58 -0.17 -11.34
C ASN A 98 5.81 -1.14 -12.49
N LYS A 99 6.16 -2.38 -12.19
CA LYS A 99 6.32 -3.45 -13.21
C LYS A 99 5.02 -3.78 -13.95
N TYR A 100 3.90 -3.33 -13.44
CA TYR A 100 2.56 -3.57 -13.98
C TYR A 100 1.94 -2.29 -14.54
N ALA A 101 2.76 -1.23 -14.75
CA ALA A 101 2.27 0.03 -15.28
C ALA A 101 1.62 -0.15 -16.65
N LEU A 102 0.47 0.47 -16.82
CA LEU A 102 -0.23 0.61 -18.08
C LEU A 102 0.16 1.95 -18.73
N ASN A 103 -0.09 2.12 -20.02
CA ASN A 103 0.22 3.38 -20.70
C ASN A 103 -0.47 4.58 -20.04
N ILE A 104 -1.70 4.40 -19.60
CA ILE A 104 -2.47 5.43 -18.91
C ILE A 104 -1.84 5.89 -17.58
N ASP A 105 -1.08 5.04 -16.90
CA ASP A 105 -0.37 5.42 -15.66
C ASP A 105 0.63 6.57 -15.91
N TYR A 106 1.14 6.72 -17.13
CA TYR A 106 2.07 7.80 -17.48
C TYR A 106 1.36 9.10 -17.91
N GLU A 107 0.08 9.03 -18.20
CA GLU A 107 -0.72 10.12 -18.77
C GLU A 107 -1.67 10.73 -17.73
N GLU A 108 -2.29 9.88 -16.92
CA GLU A 108 -3.33 10.28 -15.97
C GLU A 108 -3.13 9.65 -14.59
N MET A 109 -3.41 10.45 -13.55
CA MET A 109 -3.45 9.96 -12.18
C MET A 109 -4.62 8.99 -12.00
N PRO A 110 -4.39 7.79 -11.46
CA PRO A 110 -5.50 6.89 -11.14
C PRO A 110 -6.38 7.48 -10.04
N PRO A 111 -7.70 7.38 -10.18
CA PRO A 111 -8.62 7.72 -9.08
C PRO A 111 -8.54 6.68 -7.96
N MET A 112 -9.06 7.02 -6.80
CA MET A 112 -9.23 6.06 -5.70
C MET A 112 -10.39 5.13 -6.05
N PHE A 113 -10.08 3.92 -6.54
CA PHE A 113 -11.09 2.89 -6.77
C PHE A 113 -11.55 2.28 -5.46
N LYS A 114 -12.86 2.12 -5.31
CA LYS A 114 -13.47 1.45 -4.16
C LYS A 114 -13.38 -0.07 -4.34
N ILE A 115 -12.84 -0.77 -3.34
CA ILE A 115 -12.71 -2.23 -3.30
C ILE A 115 -13.75 -2.79 -2.33
N THR A 116 -13.78 -2.26 -1.10
CA THR A 116 -14.80 -2.52 -0.09
C THR A 116 -15.35 -1.19 0.45
N ASP A 117 -16.18 -1.21 1.48
CA ASP A 117 -16.66 0.02 2.12
C ASP A 117 -15.56 0.79 2.85
N THR A 118 -14.47 0.12 3.20
CA THR A 118 -13.34 0.68 3.95
C THR A 118 -12.04 0.71 3.17
N HIS A 119 -11.92 -0.07 2.07
CA HIS A 119 -10.70 -0.27 1.28
C HIS A 119 -10.78 0.42 -0.08
N TYR A 120 -9.77 1.26 -0.35
CA TYR A 120 -9.63 2.00 -1.61
C TYR A 120 -8.18 1.99 -2.06
N ALA A 121 -7.94 1.95 -3.38
CA ALA A 121 -6.59 2.06 -3.93
C ALA A 121 -6.58 2.87 -5.23
N ALA A 122 -5.53 3.67 -5.41
CA ALA A 122 -5.30 4.53 -6.57
C ALA A 122 -4.42 3.79 -7.59
N THR A 123 -5.00 2.88 -8.35
CA THR A 123 -4.29 2.16 -9.41
C THR A 123 -5.23 1.82 -10.57
N TRP A 124 -4.80 2.08 -11.79
CA TRP A 124 -5.55 1.72 -13.00
C TRP A 124 -5.74 0.22 -13.18
N LEU A 125 -5.00 -0.61 -12.46
CA LEU A 125 -5.21 -2.07 -12.45
C LEU A 125 -6.58 -2.50 -11.91
N LEU A 126 -7.28 -1.61 -11.22
CA LEU A 126 -8.65 -1.83 -10.72
C LEU A 126 -9.74 -1.35 -11.69
N ASP A 127 -9.37 -0.69 -12.79
CA ASP A 127 -10.33 -0.36 -13.84
C ASP A 127 -10.85 -1.65 -14.48
N PRO A 128 -12.17 -1.80 -14.72
CA PRO A 128 -12.75 -3.00 -15.34
C PRO A 128 -12.17 -3.36 -16.72
N ARG A 129 -11.57 -2.39 -17.40
CA ARG A 129 -10.93 -2.56 -18.73
C ARG A 129 -9.47 -2.99 -18.62
N ALA A 130 -8.88 -2.91 -17.44
CA ALA A 130 -7.49 -3.28 -17.23
C ALA A 130 -7.27 -4.81 -17.34
N PRO A 131 -6.08 -5.26 -17.73
CA PRO A 131 -5.74 -6.67 -17.68
C PRO A 131 -5.79 -7.16 -16.23
N GLN A 132 -6.37 -8.34 -16.01
CA GLN A 132 -6.42 -8.94 -14.69
C GLN A 132 -5.03 -9.42 -14.27
N ILE A 133 -4.42 -8.71 -13.32
CA ILE A 133 -3.13 -9.07 -12.74
C ILE A 133 -3.37 -9.64 -11.35
N LYS A 134 -2.93 -10.88 -11.15
CA LYS A 134 -2.96 -11.49 -9.82
C LYS A 134 -1.93 -10.80 -8.92
N SER A 135 -2.36 -10.46 -7.72
CA SER A 135 -1.45 -9.94 -6.68
C SER A 135 -0.30 -10.93 -6.46
N PRO A 136 0.95 -10.47 -6.48
CA PRO A 136 2.11 -11.33 -6.17
C PRO A 136 2.15 -11.77 -4.69
N MET A 137 1.25 -11.25 -3.88
CA MET A 137 1.08 -11.65 -2.47
C MET A 137 0.36 -12.99 -2.33
N GLY A 138 -0.16 -13.57 -3.42
CA GLY A 138 -0.78 -14.87 -3.54
C GLY A 138 -1.74 -15.16 -2.39
N GLY A 139 -3.03 -15.22 -2.65
CA GLY A 139 -4.03 -15.48 -1.62
C GLY A 139 -3.66 -16.65 -0.72
N GLN A 140 -3.24 -16.36 0.49
CA GLN A 140 -3.41 -17.23 1.63
C GLN A 140 -4.75 -16.85 2.29
N CYS A 141 -5.85 -17.05 1.55
CA CYS A 141 -7.09 -17.42 2.18
C CYS A 141 -6.99 -18.92 2.41
N SER A 142 -6.44 -19.30 3.52
CA SER A 142 -6.55 -20.65 4.07
C SER A 142 -7.94 -20.80 4.69
N GLU A 143 -8.49 -21.97 4.41
CA GLU A 143 -9.58 -22.65 5.05
C GLU A 143 -9.77 -22.37 6.55
#